data_f15166c9dc4a829d4d0b765f99907526
#
_entry.id   f15166c9dc4a829d4d0b765f99907526
#
_cell.length_a   1.000
_cell.length_b   1.000
_cell.length_c   1.000
_cell.angle_alpha   90.00
_cell.angle_beta   90.00
_cell.angle_gamma   90.00
#
_symmetry.space_group_name_H-M   'P 1'
#
loop_
_entity.id
_entity.type
_entity.pdbx_description
1 polymer ?
#
loop_
_entity_poly.entity_id
_entity_poly.type
_entity_poly.pdbx_seq_one_letter_code
_entity_poly.pdbx_strand_id
1 'polypeptide(L)'
;MHRPNQKQKKMKRTLILTAIITLATSFASAQQTSGTIVYEITTDVEKMMKWFMPDRKMDTYSWKEEWKFRKSKAELKFTASETIYEPIVEETMDRWGGAAEEHTIYSNRDKNKICYVIRMMGKLSIVDDSIPKMKWKVTNAMKEVAGHICMSATYNDTIMGQEITAWFALDMPIPYGPDVYHGLPGMILQIDLYGGGQIYAAKTITMSDTPVKIDKPKYKKKTKTMTVAEYQAQVYKFMQDMKKRPGGMMF
;
A
#
# COMPACT_ATOMS: atom_id res chain seq x y z
N MET A 1 10.88 -68.64 -9.75
CA MET A 1 10.71 -67.35 -9.03
C MET A 1 12.04 -66.64 -9.00
N HIS A 2 12.21 -65.63 -9.87
CA HIS A 2 13.52 -64.94 -10.04
C HIS A 2 13.57 -63.72 -9.10
N ARG A 3 14.41 -63.77 -8.06
CA ARG A 3 14.61 -62.63 -7.14
C ARG A 3 15.54 -61.62 -7.82
N PRO A 4 15.14 -60.34 -7.97
CA PRO A 4 16.01 -59.34 -8.59
C PRO A 4 17.24 -59.06 -7.72
N ASN A 5 18.39 -59.00 -8.38
CA ASN A 5 19.73 -58.83 -7.78
C ASN A 5 19.80 -57.50 -7.02
N GLN A 6 20.41 -57.53 -5.84
CA GLN A 6 20.57 -56.36 -4.95
C GLN A 6 21.20 -55.12 -5.64
N LYS A 7 22.09 -55.34 -6.61
CA LYS A 7 22.70 -54.29 -7.44
C LYS A 7 21.64 -53.55 -8.29
N GLN A 8 20.68 -54.27 -8.87
CA GLN A 8 19.59 -53.64 -9.64
C GLN A 8 18.61 -52.84 -8.78
N LYS A 9 18.39 -53.27 -7.53
CA LYS A 9 17.55 -52.55 -6.57
C LYS A 9 18.23 -51.24 -6.10
N LYS A 10 19.53 -51.25 -5.88
CA LYS A 10 20.30 -50.04 -5.54
C LYS A 10 20.33 -49.03 -6.69
N MET A 11 20.56 -49.51 -7.91
CA MET A 11 20.63 -48.67 -9.11
C MET A 11 19.26 -48.01 -9.42
N LYS A 12 18.16 -48.75 -9.27
CA LYS A 12 16.79 -48.17 -9.41
C LYS A 12 16.47 -47.13 -8.33
N ARG A 13 16.91 -47.36 -7.08
CA ARG A 13 16.74 -46.38 -5.99
C ARG A 13 17.57 -45.10 -6.24
N THR A 14 18.78 -45.22 -6.72
CA THR A 14 19.64 -44.06 -7.05
C THR A 14 19.05 -43.26 -8.22
N LEU A 15 18.55 -43.93 -9.28
CA LEU A 15 17.90 -43.29 -10.42
C LEU A 15 16.58 -42.56 -10.01
N ILE A 16 15.79 -43.13 -9.11
CA ILE A 16 14.58 -42.50 -8.60
C ILE A 16 14.90 -41.27 -7.72
N LEU A 17 15.93 -41.37 -6.85
CA LEU A 17 16.37 -40.22 -6.05
C LEU A 17 16.91 -39.07 -6.93
N THR A 18 17.70 -39.39 -7.97
CA THR A 18 18.21 -38.34 -8.90
C THR A 18 17.07 -37.71 -9.68
N ALA A 19 16.08 -38.46 -10.14
CA ALA A 19 14.91 -37.95 -10.85
C ALA A 19 14.03 -37.05 -9.97
N ILE A 20 13.91 -37.34 -8.66
CA ILE A 20 13.15 -36.51 -7.69
C ILE A 20 13.93 -35.21 -7.42
N ILE A 21 15.24 -35.24 -7.33
CA ILE A 21 16.10 -34.07 -7.10
C ILE A 21 16.06 -33.15 -8.33
N THR A 22 16.10 -33.67 -9.55
CA THR A 22 16.01 -32.87 -10.78
C THR A 22 14.61 -32.28 -10.98
N LEU A 23 13.55 -32.96 -10.54
CA LEU A 23 12.18 -32.42 -10.61
C LEU A 23 11.96 -31.30 -9.59
N ALA A 24 12.60 -31.36 -8.41
CA ALA A 24 12.49 -30.32 -7.38
C ALA A 24 13.20 -29.01 -7.77
N THR A 25 14.22 -29.06 -8.63
CA THR A 25 14.92 -27.84 -9.09
C THR A 25 14.18 -27.08 -10.20
N SER A 26 13.22 -27.73 -10.88
CA SER A 26 12.46 -27.11 -11.98
C SER A 26 11.36 -26.15 -11.49
N PHE A 27 11.02 -26.14 -10.21
CA PHE A 27 9.98 -25.26 -9.63
C PHE A 27 10.53 -24.01 -8.93
N ALA A 28 11.85 -23.78 -8.98
CA ALA A 28 12.38 -22.48 -8.62
C ALA A 28 12.15 -21.49 -9.78
N SER A 29 10.89 -21.25 -10.16
CA SER A 29 10.52 -20.03 -10.87
C SER A 29 11.02 -18.90 -9.98
N ALA A 30 12.00 -18.13 -10.45
CA ALA A 30 12.41 -16.92 -9.76
C ALA A 30 11.15 -16.07 -9.65
N GLN A 31 10.54 -16.06 -8.45
CA GLN A 31 9.40 -15.19 -8.21
C GLN A 31 9.87 -13.77 -8.50
N GLN A 32 9.27 -13.17 -9.50
CA GLN A 32 9.54 -11.76 -9.82
C GLN A 32 9.19 -10.94 -8.60
N THR A 33 10.22 -10.44 -7.93
CA THR A 33 10.09 -9.68 -6.68
C THR A 33 10.28 -8.19 -6.91
N SER A 34 10.17 -7.76 -8.16
CA SER A 34 10.35 -6.36 -8.58
C SER A 34 9.30 -5.96 -9.59
N GLY A 35 8.89 -4.72 -9.55
CA GLY A 35 7.88 -4.21 -10.47
C GLY A 35 7.32 -2.86 -10.07
N THR A 36 6.22 -2.52 -10.72
CA THR A 36 5.48 -1.26 -10.53
C THR A 36 4.00 -1.54 -10.46
N ILE A 37 3.30 -0.88 -9.54
CA ILE A 37 1.84 -0.90 -9.44
C ILE A 37 1.32 0.52 -9.53
N VAL A 38 0.39 0.77 -10.45
CA VAL A 38 -0.36 2.01 -10.51
C VAL A 38 -1.67 1.83 -9.76
N TYR A 39 -1.88 2.64 -8.73
CA TYR A 39 -3.13 2.71 -7.98
C TYR A 39 -3.98 3.88 -8.46
N GLU A 40 -5.27 3.67 -8.63
CA GLU A 40 -6.27 4.72 -8.71
C GLU A 40 -6.82 4.97 -7.30
N ILE A 41 -6.80 6.21 -6.88
CA ILE A 41 -7.37 6.67 -5.62
C ILE A 41 -8.69 7.33 -5.94
N THR A 42 -9.79 6.72 -5.51
CA THR A 42 -11.14 7.29 -5.66
C THR A 42 -11.59 7.82 -4.30
N THR A 43 -11.96 9.10 -4.25
CA THR A 43 -12.51 9.75 -3.06
C THR A 43 -13.97 10.10 -3.29
N ASP A 44 -14.87 9.49 -2.52
CA ASP A 44 -16.25 9.91 -2.34
C ASP A 44 -16.26 11.04 -1.30
N VAL A 45 -16.30 12.27 -1.79
CA VAL A 45 -16.16 13.46 -0.96
C VAL A 45 -17.31 13.57 0.06
N GLU A 46 -18.54 13.23 -0.33
CA GLU A 46 -19.70 13.27 0.57
C GLU A 46 -19.54 12.26 1.70
N LYS A 47 -19.17 11.02 1.37
CA LYS A 47 -18.99 9.95 2.34
C LYS A 47 -17.83 10.24 3.29
N MET A 48 -16.74 10.73 2.76
CA MET A 48 -15.57 11.14 3.55
C MET A 48 -15.93 12.30 4.48
N MET A 49 -16.66 13.31 3.99
CA MET A 49 -17.09 14.44 4.81
C MET A 49 -18.06 14.02 5.91
N LYS A 50 -19.02 13.13 5.63
CA LYS A 50 -19.91 12.56 6.66
C LYS A 50 -19.13 11.81 7.74
N TRP A 51 -18.07 11.12 7.35
CA TRP A 51 -17.21 10.43 8.31
C TRP A 51 -16.45 11.41 9.23
N PHE A 52 -15.89 12.50 8.66
CA PHE A 52 -15.17 13.52 9.43
C PHE A 52 -16.08 14.42 10.29
N MET A 53 -17.28 14.68 9.83
CA MET A 53 -18.24 15.63 10.43
C MET A 53 -19.65 15.04 10.44
N PRO A 54 -19.92 13.98 11.24
CA PRO A 54 -21.19 13.25 11.20
C PRO A 54 -22.40 14.13 11.58
N ASP A 55 -22.21 15.11 12.48
CA ASP A 55 -23.27 15.97 12.98
C ASP A 55 -23.57 17.18 12.08
N ARG A 56 -22.78 17.37 11.02
CA ARG A 56 -22.94 18.51 10.14
C ARG A 56 -23.99 18.24 9.07
N LYS A 57 -25.08 19.03 9.07
CA LYS A 57 -25.99 19.09 7.95
C LYS A 57 -25.27 19.75 6.77
N MET A 58 -24.89 18.97 5.80
CA MET A 58 -24.31 19.46 4.57
C MET A 58 -25.44 19.59 3.54
N ASP A 59 -25.55 20.77 2.95
CA ASP A 59 -26.41 20.94 1.78
C ASP A 59 -25.71 20.34 0.56
N THR A 60 -25.90 19.03 0.38
CA THR A 60 -25.31 18.28 -0.73
C THR A 60 -26.05 18.52 -2.05
N TYR A 61 -27.22 19.19 -2.00
CA TYR A 61 -28.02 19.49 -3.19
C TYR A 61 -27.34 20.49 -4.15
N SER A 62 -26.39 21.30 -3.63
CA SER A 62 -25.66 22.29 -4.44
C SER A 62 -24.38 21.75 -5.08
N TRP A 63 -23.99 20.53 -4.78
CA TRP A 63 -22.73 19.96 -5.31
C TRP A 63 -22.99 19.41 -6.70
N LYS A 64 -22.26 19.90 -7.67
CA LYS A 64 -22.24 19.29 -9.00
C LYS A 64 -21.75 17.84 -8.88
N GLU A 65 -22.34 16.93 -9.65
CA GLU A 65 -21.96 15.49 -9.65
C GLU A 65 -20.46 15.28 -9.85
N GLU A 66 -19.82 16.12 -10.67
CA GLU A 66 -18.39 16.11 -10.94
C GLU A 66 -17.51 16.35 -9.69
N TRP A 67 -18.09 16.91 -8.60
CA TRP A 67 -17.37 17.21 -7.35
C TRP A 67 -17.57 16.15 -6.28
N LYS A 68 -18.52 15.23 -6.48
CA LYS A 68 -18.78 14.13 -5.55
C LYS A 68 -17.66 13.10 -5.55
N PHE A 69 -17.10 12.83 -6.72
CA PHE A 69 -16.05 11.85 -6.87
C PHE A 69 -14.78 12.51 -7.41
N ARG A 70 -13.68 12.33 -6.68
CA ARG A 70 -12.36 12.75 -7.14
C ARG A 70 -11.52 11.52 -7.40
N LYS A 71 -10.73 11.57 -8.45
CA LYS A 71 -9.79 10.52 -8.81
C LYS A 71 -8.39 11.09 -8.91
N SER A 72 -7.43 10.36 -8.38
CA SER A 72 -6.01 10.61 -8.57
C SER A 72 -5.29 9.28 -8.77
N LYS A 73 -4.03 9.33 -9.18
CA LYS A 73 -3.23 8.14 -9.36
C LYS A 73 -1.93 8.26 -8.60
N ALA A 74 -1.40 7.12 -8.20
CA ALA A 74 -0.09 7.02 -7.60
C ALA A 74 0.61 5.74 -8.08
N GLU A 75 1.92 5.76 -8.08
CA GLU A 75 2.76 4.64 -8.47
C GLU A 75 3.51 4.09 -7.26
N LEU A 76 3.51 2.77 -7.11
CA LEU A 76 4.37 2.04 -6.19
C LEU A 76 5.40 1.28 -7.00
N LYS A 77 6.67 1.65 -6.92
CA LYS A 77 7.79 0.82 -7.38
C LYS A 77 8.27 -0.04 -6.23
N PHE A 78 8.55 -1.30 -6.50
CA PHE A 78 8.98 -2.24 -5.47
C PHE A 78 10.06 -3.20 -5.95
N THR A 79 10.87 -3.64 -5.00
CA THR A 79 11.77 -4.78 -5.08
C THR A 79 11.49 -5.71 -3.90
N ALA A 80 12.26 -6.78 -3.73
CA ALA A 80 12.13 -7.67 -2.58
C ALA A 80 12.26 -6.95 -1.23
N SER A 81 13.05 -5.87 -1.16
CA SER A 81 13.39 -5.19 0.10
C SER A 81 13.07 -3.70 0.15
N GLU A 82 12.83 -3.06 -0.98
CA GLU A 82 12.62 -1.62 -1.06
C GLU A 82 11.35 -1.27 -1.81
N THR A 83 10.72 -0.17 -1.42
CA THR A 83 9.61 0.44 -2.14
C THR A 83 9.71 1.95 -2.16
N ILE A 84 9.14 2.56 -3.20
CA ILE A 84 8.81 3.97 -3.24
C ILE A 84 7.40 4.14 -3.78
N TYR A 85 6.58 4.89 -3.06
CA TYR A 85 5.23 5.28 -3.46
C TYR A 85 5.21 6.77 -3.72
N GLU A 86 4.73 7.18 -4.89
CA GLU A 86 4.72 8.55 -5.35
C GLU A 86 3.43 8.87 -6.09
N PRO A 87 2.85 10.08 -5.95
CA PRO A 87 1.71 10.49 -6.75
C PRO A 87 2.11 10.66 -8.23
N ILE A 88 1.19 10.29 -9.12
CA ILE A 88 1.29 10.61 -10.54
C ILE A 88 0.59 11.94 -10.75
N VAL A 89 1.36 12.98 -11.09
CA VAL A 89 0.83 14.32 -11.37
C VAL A 89 0.37 14.35 -12.83
N GLU A 90 -0.94 14.53 -13.05
CA GLU A 90 -1.50 14.73 -14.39
C GLU A 90 -1.60 16.24 -14.68
N GLU A 91 -1.17 16.68 -15.87
CA GLU A 91 -1.15 18.11 -16.25
C GLU A 91 -2.53 18.79 -16.25
N THR A 92 -3.61 17.98 -16.32
CA THR A 92 -4.99 18.45 -16.40
C THR A 92 -5.69 18.53 -15.04
N MET A 93 -4.97 18.31 -13.92
CA MET A 93 -5.59 18.39 -12.60
C MET A 93 -5.96 19.84 -12.30
N ASP A 94 -7.28 20.08 -12.23
CA ASP A 94 -7.84 21.35 -11.81
C ASP A 94 -7.23 21.83 -10.50
N ARG A 95 -7.01 23.14 -10.40
CA ARG A 95 -6.44 23.87 -9.25
C ARG A 95 -7.10 23.53 -7.89
N TRP A 96 -8.25 22.90 -7.90
CA TRP A 96 -9.03 22.45 -6.73
C TRP A 96 -8.91 20.93 -6.49
N GLY A 97 -8.37 20.19 -7.42
CA GLY A 97 -8.27 18.72 -7.37
C GLY A 97 -7.08 18.23 -6.59
N GLY A 98 -6.54 19.01 -5.61
CA GLY A 98 -5.54 18.57 -4.67
C GLY A 98 -4.66 17.45 -5.23
N ALA A 99 -3.92 17.73 -6.32
CA ALA A 99 -2.78 16.89 -6.65
C ALA A 99 -2.05 16.71 -5.34
N ALA A 100 -1.78 15.49 -4.96
CA ALA A 100 -1.05 15.22 -3.75
C ALA A 100 0.22 16.05 -3.82
N GLU A 101 0.21 17.19 -3.13
CA GLU A 101 1.43 17.94 -2.90
C GLU A 101 2.41 16.91 -2.39
N GLU A 102 3.67 16.97 -2.72
CA GLU A 102 4.68 15.99 -2.39
C GLU A 102 4.24 14.95 -1.35
N HIS A 103 3.97 13.73 -1.79
CA HIS A 103 3.55 12.61 -0.95
C HIS A 103 4.36 11.38 -1.35
N THR A 104 5.64 11.40 -1.01
CA THR A 104 6.55 10.31 -1.33
C THR A 104 6.80 9.47 -0.08
N ILE A 105 6.62 8.17 -0.18
CA ILE A 105 6.88 7.22 0.90
C ILE A 105 7.88 6.18 0.41
N TYR A 106 9.05 6.18 1.02
CA TYR A 106 10.10 5.20 0.78
C TYR A 106 10.21 4.25 1.96
N SER A 107 10.36 2.96 1.68
CA SER A 107 10.62 1.93 2.68
C SER A 107 11.78 1.04 2.28
N ASN A 108 12.58 0.61 3.27
CA ASN A 108 13.62 -0.40 3.12
C ASN A 108 13.52 -1.39 4.27
N ARG A 109 13.07 -2.61 3.98
CA ARG A 109 12.82 -3.65 4.98
C ARG A 109 14.10 -4.17 5.58
N ASP A 110 15.15 -4.39 4.77
CA ASP A 110 16.42 -4.95 5.24
C ASP A 110 17.10 -4.01 6.23
N LYS A 111 16.90 -2.70 6.05
CA LYS A 111 17.42 -1.66 6.95
C LYS A 111 16.43 -1.28 8.04
N ASN A 112 15.22 -1.84 8.03
CA ASN A 112 14.12 -1.46 8.90
C ASN A 112 13.90 0.07 8.92
N LYS A 113 13.82 0.68 7.74
CA LYS A 113 13.75 2.14 7.57
C LYS A 113 12.56 2.55 6.71
N ILE A 114 11.89 3.61 7.15
CA ILE A 114 10.84 4.29 6.40
C ILE A 114 11.12 5.79 6.35
N CYS A 115 10.80 6.41 5.22
CA CYS A 115 10.97 7.84 5.03
C CYS A 115 9.76 8.40 4.31
N TYR A 116 9.06 9.35 4.93
CA TYR A 116 7.99 10.11 4.29
C TYR A 116 8.49 11.51 3.95
N VAL A 117 8.20 11.96 2.75
CA VAL A 117 8.31 13.35 2.34
C VAL A 117 6.90 13.80 1.97
N ILE A 118 6.24 14.45 2.90
CA ILE A 118 4.82 14.80 2.78
C ILE A 118 4.67 16.31 2.94
N ARG A 119 3.97 16.93 1.98
CA ARG A 119 3.52 18.32 2.09
C ARG A 119 2.05 18.32 2.50
N MET A 120 1.79 18.82 3.68
CA MET A 120 0.45 18.98 4.20
C MET A 120 0.19 20.47 4.48
N MET A 121 -0.83 21.05 3.85
CA MET A 121 -1.20 22.47 3.96
C MET A 121 -0.02 23.43 3.69
N GLY A 122 0.71 23.17 2.63
CA GLY A 122 1.89 23.97 2.23
C GLY A 122 3.15 23.75 3.09
N LYS A 123 3.06 22.97 4.19
CA LYS A 123 4.19 22.67 5.05
C LYS A 123 4.78 21.30 4.72
N LEU A 124 6.07 21.29 4.36
CA LEU A 124 6.82 20.06 4.15
C LEU A 124 7.16 19.41 5.50
N SER A 125 6.77 18.14 5.65
CA SER A 125 7.11 17.29 6.79
C SER A 125 7.97 16.12 6.31
N ILE A 126 9.06 15.85 7.02
CA ILE A 126 9.97 14.74 6.76
C ILE A 126 9.89 13.79 7.95
N VAL A 127 9.45 12.56 7.69
CA VAL A 127 9.52 11.46 8.65
C VAL A 127 10.69 10.57 8.27
N ASP A 128 11.56 10.24 9.22
CA ASP A 128 12.65 9.28 9.03
C ASP A 128 12.74 8.42 10.29
N ASP A 129 12.23 7.18 10.20
CA ASP A 129 12.04 6.30 11.36
C ASP A 129 12.23 4.82 10.97
N SER A 130 12.05 3.94 11.93
CA SER A 130 11.87 2.50 11.70
C SER A 130 10.48 2.21 11.15
N ILE A 131 10.34 1.11 10.40
CA ILE A 131 9.05 0.67 9.86
C ILE A 131 8.13 0.28 11.02
N PRO A 132 6.97 0.94 11.19
CA PRO A 132 6.04 0.61 12.27
C PRO A 132 5.39 -0.75 12.04
N LYS A 133 5.07 -1.46 13.12
CA LYS A 133 4.32 -2.72 13.03
C LYS A 133 2.82 -2.45 12.95
N MET A 134 2.18 -2.88 11.90
CA MET A 134 0.73 -2.83 11.75
C MET A 134 0.10 -4.15 12.22
N LYS A 135 -0.89 -4.07 13.11
CA LYS A 135 -1.58 -5.24 13.68
C LYS A 135 -2.81 -5.58 12.83
N TRP A 136 -2.59 -6.20 11.70
CA TRP A 136 -3.66 -6.67 10.83
C TRP A 136 -4.39 -7.89 11.40
N LYS A 137 -5.70 -7.93 11.23
CA LYS A 137 -6.55 -9.11 11.49
C LYS A 137 -7.02 -9.63 10.13
N VAL A 138 -6.45 -10.75 9.68
CA VAL A 138 -6.87 -11.40 8.44
C VAL A 138 -8.29 -11.95 8.60
N THR A 139 -9.12 -11.82 7.57
CA THR A 139 -10.49 -12.31 7.51
C THR A 139 -10.64 -13.33 6.37
N ASN A 140 -11.83 -13.97 6.29
CA ASN A 140 -12.08 -15.00 5.28
C ASN A 140 -12.73 -14.46 3.98
N ALA A 141 -12.93 -13.13 3.88
CA ALA A 141 -13.49 -12.57 2.68
C ALA A 141 -12.45 -12.55 1.56
N MET A 142 -12.91 -12.83 0.35
CA MET A 142 -12.06 -12.87 -0.84
C MET A 142 -12.73 -12.10 -1.97
N LYS A 143 -11.93 -11.46 -2.80
CA LYS A 143 -12.36 -10.87 -4.08
C LYS A 143 -11.19 -10.78 -5.06
N GLU A 144 -11.51 -10.54 -6.31
CA GLU A 144 -10.50 -10.23 -7.32
C GLU A 144 -10.17 -8.74 -7.35
N VAL A 145 -8.88 -8.39 -7.41
CA VAL A 145 -8.38 -7.04 -7.63
C VAL A 145 -7.25 -7.09 -8.66
N ALA A 146 -7.40 -6.36 -9.75
CA ALA A 146 -6.43 -6.29 -10.84
C ALA A 146 -5.97 -7.68 -11.36
N GLY A 147 -6.88 -8.65 -11.43
CA GLY A 147 -6.61 -10.01 -11.91
C GLY A 147 -6.04 -10.97 -10.86
N HIS A 148 -5.88 -10.53 -9.61
CA HIS A 148 -5.38 -11.36 -8.50
C HIS A 148 -6.47 -11.66 -7.48
N ILE A 149 -6.53 -12.90 -7.01
CA ILE A 149 -7.41 -13.28 -5.89
C ILE A 149 -6.81 -12.76 -4.60
N CYS A 150 -7.51 -11.83 -3.96
CA CYS A 150 -7.09 -11.18 -2.73
C CYS A 150 -7.91 -11.68 -1.53
N MET A 151 -7.22 -11.87 -0.42
CA MET A 151 -7.85 -12.03 0.90
C MET A 151 -7.98 -10.67 1.57
N SER A 152 -8.95 -10.55 2.48
CA SER A 152 -9.12 -9.32 3.24
C SER A 152 -8.45 -9.39 4.61
N ALA A 153 -8.05 -8.22 5.10
CA ALA A 153 -7.59 -7.99 6.47
C ALA A 153 -8.11 -6.64 6.95
N THR A 154 -8.36 -6.53 8.26
CA THR A 154 -8.75 -5.27 8.89
C THR A 154 -7.66 -4.76 9.82
N TYR A 155 -7.54 -3.45 9.92
CA TYR A 155 -6.65 -2.75 10.82
C TYR A 155 -7.43 -1.66 11.56
N ASN A 156 -7.38 -1.66 12.88
CA ASN A 156 -8.01 -0.61 13.68
C ASN A 156 -7.02 0.55 13.85
N ASP A 157 -7.23 1.62 13.10
CA ASP A 157 -6.50 2.88 13.24
C ASP A 157 -7.09 3.68 14.40
N THR A 158 -6.49 3.53 15.56
CA THR A 158 -6.93 4.22 16.79
C THR A 158 -6.67 5.72 16.75
N ILE A 159 -5.79 6.20 15.86
CA ILE A 159 -5.46 7.62 15.72
C ILE A 159 -6.56 8.34 14.97
N MET A 160 -6.97 7.79 13.83
CA MET A 160 -8.06 8.34 13.04
C MET A 160 -9.43 7.85 13.52
N GLY A 161 -9.49 6.84 14.41
CA GLY A 161 -10.71 6.26 14.92
C GLY A 161 -11.50 5.50 13.84
N GLN A 162 -10.82 4.78 12.96
CA GLN A 162 -11.44 4.05 11.85
C GLN A 162 -10.96 2.61 11.77
N GLU A 163 -11.80 1.75 11.22
CA GLU A 163 -11.37 0.44 10.73
C GLU A 163 -11.02 0.55 9.24
N ILE A 164 -9.82 0.10 8.89
CA ILE A 164 -9.29 0.08 7.54
C ILE A 164 -9.39 -1.35 7.02
N THR A 165 -9.90 -1.53 5.80
CA THR A 165 -9.92 -2.83 5.13
C THR A 165 -8.87 -2.86 4.03
N ALA A 166 -8.00 -3.88 4.08
CA ALA A 166 -7.00 -4.17 3.06
C ALA A 166 -7.36 -5.46 2.31
N TRP A 167 -7.05 -5.48 1.02
CA TRP A 167 -7.15 -6.66 0.17
C TRP A 167 -5.77 -6.97 -0.39
N PHE A 168 -5.23 -8.14 -0.09
CA PHE A 168 -3.85 -8.51 -0.40
C PHE A 168 -3.78 -9.83 -1.17
N ALA A 169 -2.86 -9.89 -2.14
CA ALA A 169 -2.65 -11.02 -3.03
C ALA A 169 -1.56 -11.94 -2.48
N LEU A 170 -1.91 -13.22 -2.24
CA LEU A 170 -0.95 -14.21 -1.72
C LEU A 170 0.04 -14.71 -2.78
N ASP A 171 -0.34 -14.65 -4.05
CA ASP A 171 0.53 -14.98 -5.19
C ASP A 171 1.61 -13.93 -5.45
N MET A 172 1.52 -12.77 -4.77
CA MET A 172 2.55 -11.73 -4.71
C MET A 172 3.08 -11.60 -3.28
N PRO A 173 3.99 -12.47 -2.79
CA PRO A 173 4.40 -12.53 -1.38
C PRO A 173 5.37 -11.41 -0.98
N ILE A 174 5.01 -10.18 -1.31
CA ILE A 174 5.75 -8.94 -1.03
C ILE A 174 4.91 -8.11 -0.07
N PRO A 175 5.35 -7.89 1.19
CA PRO A 175 4.51 -7.34 2.27
C PRO A 175 4.41 -5.81 2.22
N TYR A 176 4.13 -5.26 1.05
CA TYR A 176 3.96 -3.84 0.82
C TYR A 176 2.58 -3.51 0.23
N GLY A 177 2.26 -2.22 0.17
CA GLY A 177 1.03 -1.71 -0.41
C GLY A 177 1.12 -0.21 -0.70
N PRO A 178 0.00 0.41 -1.08
CA PRO A 178 -0.04 1.83 -1.36
C PRO A 178 0.13 2.64 -0.07
N ASP A 179 0.65 3.86 -0.21
CA ASP A 179 0.83 4.81 0.88
C ASP A 179 1.68 4.22 2.03
N VAL A 180 1.24 4.33 3.26
CA VAL A 180 1.92 3.84 4.47
C VAL A 180 1.59 2.38 4.80
N TYR A 181 0.72 1.73 4.03
CA TYR A 181 0.17 0.42 4.38
C TYR A 181 1.10 -0.73 3.95
N HIS A 182 1.42 -1.62 4.90
CA HIS A 182 2.36 -2.73 4.71
C HIS A 182 2.13 -3.83 5.74
N GLY A 183 2.91 -4.93 5.64
CA GLY A 183 3.04 -5.95 6.69
C GLY A 183 2.05 -7.11 6.60
N LEU A 184 1.20 -7.18 5.57
CA LEU A 184 0.45 -8.38 5.23
C LEU A 184 1.34 -9.41 4.49
N PRO A 185 0.99 -10.70 4.48
CA PRO A 185 1.83 -11.74 3.86
C PRO A 185 1.83 -11.71 2.32
N GLY A 186 1.25 -10.69 1.70
CA GLY A 186 1.21 -10.44 0.27
C GLY A 186 1.03 -8.97 -0.05
N MET A 187 1.17 -8.63 -1.34
CA MET A 187 1.01 -7.27 -1.85
C MET A 187 -0.41 -6.77 -1.61
N ILE A 188 -0.55 -5.62 -0.98
CA ILE A 188 -1.85 -4.98 -0.77
C ILE A 188 -2.27 -4.29 -2.07
N LEU A 189 -3.30 -4.83 -2.71
CA LEU A 189 -3.79 -4.32 -3.99
C LEU A 189 -4.98 -3.36 -3.83
N GLN A 190 -5.65 -3.38 -2.67
CA GLN A 190 -6.67 -2.38 -2.37
C GLN A 190 -6.69 -2.04 -0.88
N ILE A 191 -6.96 -0.77 -0.59
CA ILE A 191 -7.23 -0.24 0.75
C ILE A 191 -8.51 0.56 0.72
N ASP A 192 -9.39 0.29 1.67
CA ASP A 192 -10.65 1.02 1.87
C ASP A 192 -10.57 1.81 3.18
N LEU A 193 -10.70 3.12 3.11
CA LEU A 193 -10.63 4.07 4.22
C LEU A 193 -11.97 4.76 4.42
N TYR A 194 -12.21 5.26 5.63
CA TYR A 194 -13.37 6.11 5.96
C TYR A 194 -14.70 5.46 5.57
N GLY A 195 -14.83 4.14 5.85
CA GLY A 195 -16.00 3.36 5.47
C GLY A 195 -16.24 3.30 3.96
N GLY A 196 -15.18 3.35 3.16
CA GLY A 196 -15.20 3.39 1.68
C GLY A 196 -15.37 4.80 1.12
N GLY A 197 -15.13 5.83 1.93
CA GLY A 197 -15.06 7.23 1.46
C GLY A 197 -13.80 7.51 0.65
N GLN A 198 -12.73 6.73 0.86
CA GLN A 198 -11.55 6.76 0.01
C GLN A 198 -11.06 5.34 -0.25
N ILE A 199 -10.80 5.03 -1.51
CA ILE A 199 -10.38 3.70 -1.95
C ILE A 199 -9.13 3.84 -2.82
N TYR A 200 -8.07 3.15 -2.42
CA TYR A 200 -6.88 2.92 -3.24
C TYR A 200 -7.03 1.56 -3.91
N ALA A 201 -7.06 1.49 -5.21
CA ALA A 201 -7.19 0.22 -5.94
C ALA A 201 -6.14 0.09 -7.03
N ALA A 202 -5.39 -0.99 -7.02
CA ALA A 202 -4.46 -1.33 -8.09
C ALA A 202 -5.23 -1.43 -9.43
N LYS A 203 -4.70 -0.78 -10.46
CA LYS A 203 -5.23 -0.81 -11.84
C LYS A 203 -4.30 -1.51 -12.79
N THR A 204 -3.01 -1.27 -12.64
CA THR A 204 -1.99 -1.87 -13.50
C THR A 204 -0.88 -2.41 -12.64
N ILE A 205 -0.50 -3.66 -12.88
CA ILE A 205 0.62 -4.33 -12.23
C ILE A 205 1.59 -4.73 -13.33
N THR A 206 2.83 -4.25 -13.25
CA THR A 206 3.89 -4.59 -14.19
C THR A 206 5.03 -5.21 -13.42
N MET A 207 5.22 -6.51 -13.61
CA MET A 207 6.35 -7.23 -13.03
C MET A 207 7.60 -7.03 -13.89
N SER A 208 8.76 -7.04 -13.26
CA SER A 208 10.05 -6.84 -13.94
C SER A 208 11.01 -7.97 -13.60
N ASP A 209 11.68 -8.51 -14.62
CA ASP A 209 12.73 -9.53 -14.47
C ASP A 209 14.03 -8.91 -13.92
N THR A 210 14.18 -7.61 -14.03
CA THR A 210 15.30 -6.85 -13.46
C THR A 210 14.82 -5.93 -12.36
N PRO A 211 15.61 -5.74 -11.28
CA PRO A 211 15.22 -4.83 -10.21
C PRO A 211 14.94 -3.42 -10.73
N VAL A 212 13.75 -2.90 -10.45
CA VAL A 212 13.42 -1.49 -10.75
C VAL A 212 14.27 -0.57 -9.88
N LYS A 213 14.69 0.55 -10.46
CA LYS A 213 15.48 1.53 -9.74
C LYS A 213 14.58 2.26 -8.74
N ILE A 214 14.99 2.24 -7.47
CA ILE A 214 14.33 2.97 -6.38
C ILE A 214 15.34 3.97 -5.80
N ASP A 215 15.04 5.24 -5.92
CA ASP A 215 15.89 6.30 -5.37
C ASP A 215 15.27 6.81 -4.06
N LYS A 216 16.01 6.68 -2.95
CA LYS A 216 15.57 7.25 -1.67
C LYS A 216 15.35 8.75 -1.81
N PRO A 217 14.25 9.32 -1.28
CA PRO A 217 14.00 10.75 -1.29
C PRO A 217 15.17 11.52 -0.67
N LYS A 218 15.56 12.62 -1.33
CA LYS A 218 16.68 13.48 -0.88
C LYS A 218 16.10 14.72 -0.22
N TYR A 219 16.57 15.02 0.98
CA TYR A 219 16.28 16.27 1.68
C TYR A 219 17.55 16.84 2.31
N LYS A 220 17.56 18.14 2.61
CA LYS A 220 18.75 18.79 3.16
C LYS A 220 19.07 18.23 4.55
N LYS A 221 20.35 17.93 4.83
CA LYS A 221 20.80 17.38 6.13
C LYS A 221 20.33 18.17 7.37
N LYS A 222 20.09 19.47 7.22
CA LYS A 222 19.58 20.35 8.30
C LYS A 222 18.07 20.38 8.40
N THR A 223 17.32 19.66 7.54
CA THR A 223 15.86 19.60 7.62
C THR A 223 15.48 18.83 8.88
N LYS A 224 14.63 19.44 9.71
CA LYS A 224 14.11 18.76 10.89
C LYS A 224 13.28 17.56 10.45
N THR A 225 13.66 16.39 10.91
CA THR A 225 12.89 15.14 10.76
C THR A 225 12.08 14.87 12.01
N MET A 226 11.06 14.04 11.87
CA MET A 226 10.23 13.55 12.98
C MET A 226 10.05 12.05 12.88
N THR A 227 9.64 11.44 13.97
CA THR A 227 9.23 10.04 14.03
C THR A 227 7.83 9.85 13.42
N VAL A 228 7.47 8.61 13.10
CA VAL A 228 6.10 8.25 12.69
C VAL A 228 5.09 8.66 13.78
N ALA A 229 5.42 8.41 15.05
CA ALA A 229 4.54 8.76 16.18
C ALA A 229 4.32 10.28 16.30
N GLU A 230 5.37 11.09 16.13
CA GLU A 230 5.25 12.56 16.14
C GLU A 230 4.40 13.06 14.96
N TYR A 231 4.58 12.48 13.78
CA TYR A 231 3.77 12.81 12.61
C TYR A 231 2.30 12.47 12.84
N GLN A 232 2.01 11.26 13.33
CA GLN A 232 0.65 10.82 13.66
C GLN A 232 -0.01 11.73 14.71
N ALA A 233 0.75 12.15 15.73
CA ALA A 233 0.24 13.10 16.73
C ALA A 233 -0.11 14.47 16.13
N GLN A 234 0.68 14.95 15.15
CA GLN A 234 0.36 16.18 14.44
C GLN A 234 -0.90 16.04 13.58
N VAL A 235 -1.04 14.93 12.85
CA VAL A 235 -2.23 14.63 12.05
C VAL A 235 -3.47 14.57 12.96
N TYR A 236 -3.39 13.84 14.07
CA TYR A 236 -4.49 13.74 15.04
C TYR A 236 -4.90 15.13 15.57
N LYS A 237 -3.94 15.93 16.02
CA LYS A 237 -4.20 17.29 16.50
C LYS A 237 -4.88 18.13 15.43
N PHE A 238 -4.36 18.11 14.20
CA PHE A 238 -4.95 18.81 13.09
C PHE A 238 -6.42 18.40 12.86
N MET A 239 -6.71 17.09 12.87
CA MET A 239 -8.05 16.57 12.72
C MET A 239 -9.00 17.03 13.85
N GLN A 240 -8.52 17.04 15.09
CA GLN A 240 -9.30 17.54 16.23
C GLN A 240 -9.59 19.05 16.11
N ASP A 241 -8.61 19.82 15.66
CA ASP A 241 -8.78 21.27 15.47
C ASP A 241 -9.76 21.56 14.32
N MET A 242 -9.77 20.75 13.27
CA MET A 242 -10.73 20.84 12.18
C MET A 242 -12.17 20.56 12.63
N LYS A 243 -12.38 19.52 13.46
CA LYS A 243 -13.70 19.20 14.03
C LYS A 243 -14.27 20.35 14.88
N LYS A 244 -13.42 21.15 15.53
CA LYS A 244 -13.82 22.24 16.41
C LYS A 244 -14.11 23.56 15.70
N ARG A 245 -13.72 23.73 14.43
CA ARG A 245 -13.89 25.00 13.69
C ARG A 245 -15.36 25.21 13.30
N PRO A 246 -15.99 26.31 13.73
CA PRO A 246 -17.30 26.72 13.19
C PRO A 246 -17.11 27.07 11.71
N GLY A 247 -17.76 26.36 10.82
CA GLY A 247 -17.65 26.65 9.39
C GLY A 247 -16.97 25.56 8.56
N GLY A 248 -16.23 24.63 9.16
CA GLY A 248 -15.59 23.49 8.48
C GLY A 248 -14.54 23.89 7.45
N MET A 249 -13.99 22.89 6.76
CA MET A 249 -13.04 23.12 5.68
C MET A 249 -13.65 24.00 4.59
N MET A 250 -13.14 25.22 4.42
CA MET A 250 -13.12 25.82 3.09
C MET A 250 -11.92 25.19 2.36
N PHE A 251 -12.21 24.43 1.35
CA PHE A 251 -11.25 23.97 0.36
C PHE A 251 -10.96 25.08 -0.62
#